data_13ad7b8b4878a954038eba7c7e31f9fd
#
_entry.id   13ad7b8b4878a954038eba7c7e31f9fd
#
_cell.length_a   1.000
_cell.length_b   1.000
_cell.length_c   1.000
_cell.angle_alpha   90.00
_cell.angle_beta   90.00
_cell.angle_gamma   90.00
#
_symmetry.space_group_name_H-M   'P 1'
#
loop_
_entity.id
_entity.type
_entity.pdbx_description
1 polymer ?
#
loop_
_entity_poly.entity_id
_entity_poly.type
_entity_poly.pdbx_seq_one_letter_code
_entity_poly.pdbx_strand_id
1 'polypeptide(L)'
;EVHRVFTPGNYPNTPYTNSLVLNEKVFVPITGSSHDAAALEVYESAMPGYEIIGVMYNGWENTDALHCRTKGITDIGLLYIDHFPILGNVQIQDEYNVIAAITPYSGSNLITDSVLLYYRVDEGLWEHQLMTPLLGNQYSAAIPYQEEGAEVDYYIYVVDESGRSM
;
A
#
# COMPACT_ATOMS: atom_id res chain seq x y z
N GLU A 1 -1.12 -9.48 12.58
CA GLU A 1 -0.68 -8.94 13.88
C GLU A 1 -1.40 -7.63 14.18
N VAL A 2 -1.64 -7.30 15.48
CA VAL A 2 -2.29 -6.05 15.89
C VAL A 2 -1.29 -5.19 16.63
N HIS A 3 -0.92 -4.05 16.04
CA HIS A 3 -0.06 -3.05 16.66
C HIS A 3 -0.91 -2.00 17.39
N ARG A 4 -0.48 -1.58 18.57
CA ARG A 4 -1.21 -0.59 19.38
C ARG A 4 -0.27 0.53 19.80
N VAL A 5 -0.66 1.76 19.51
CA VAL A 5 0.04 2.96 19.97
C VAL A 5 -0.58 3.41 21.29
N PHE A 6 0.25 3.61 22.29
CA PHE A 6 -0.19 4.13 23.58
C PHE A 6 -0.50 5.63 23.49
N THR A 7 -1.73 6.02 23.80
CA THR A 7 -2.22 7.40 23.77
C THR A 7 -2.82 7.74 25.13
N PRO A 8 -2.04 8.28 26.09
CA PRO A 8 -2.51 8.49 27.47
C PRO A 8 -3.69 9.46 27.59
N GLY A 9 -3.95 10.28 26.58
CA GLY A 9 -5.09 11.19 26.54
C GLY A 9 -5.00 12.39 27.46
N ASN A 10 -3.91 12.56 28.19
CA ASN A 10 -3.63 13.69 29.06
C ASN A 10 -2.73 14.71 28.36
N TYR A 11 -2.62 15.92 28.93
CA TYR A 11 -1.69 16.92 28.40
C TYR A 11 -0.23 16.50 28.65
N PRO A 12 0.68 16.65 27.65
CA PRO A 12 0.39 17.08 26.27
C PRO A 12 -0.46 16.05 25.51
N ASN A 13 -1.25 16.52 24.54
CA ASN A 13 -2.04 15.65 23.69
C ASN A 13 -1.18 14.63 22.97
N THR A 14 -1.71 13.44 22.70
CA THR A 14 -1.01 12.34 22.05
C THR A 14 -1.84 11.75 20.91
N PRO A 15 -2.09 12.54 19.85
CA PRO A 15 -3.01 12.15 18.75
C PRO A 15 -2.35 11.23 17.71
N TYR A 16 -1.48 10.34 18.13
CA TYR A 16 -0.65 9.52 17.23
C TYR A 16 -1.44 8.74 16.19
N THR A 17 -2.65 8.25 16.54
CA THR A 17 -3.51 7.51 15.62
C THR A 17 -4.22 8.40 14.59
N ASN A 18 -4.14 9.71 14.74
CA ASN A 18 -4.63 10.69 13.76
C ASN A 18 -3.54 11.02 12.73
N SER A 19 -2.84 9.99 12.26
CA SER A 19 -1.75 10.03 11.31
C SER A 19 -2.26 10.08 9.87
N LEU A 20 -1.38 10.48 8.95
CA LEU A 20 -1.63 10.49 7.51
C LEU A 20 -0.65 9.56 6.82
N VAL A 21 -1.17 8.62 6.03
CA VAL A 21 -0.37 7.77 5.14
C VAL A 21 -0.42 8.35 3.73
N LEU A 22 0.73 8.63 3.16
CA LEU A 22 0.84 9.20 1.81
C LEU A 22 2.18 8.79 1.16
N ASN A 23 2.13 8.17 0.00
CA ASN A 23 3.29 7.86 -0.84
C ASN A 23 4.44 7.19 -0.06
N GLU A 24 4.20 6.02 0.50
CA GLU A 24 5.18 5.24 1.29
C GLU A 24 5.72 5.98 2.53
N LYS A 25 5.01 7.01 2.98
CA LYS A 25 5.32 7.77 4.19
C LYS A 25 4.15 7.73 5.16
N VAL A 26 4.47 7.70 6.44
CA VAL A 26 3.50 7.87 7.52
C VAL A 26 3.86 9.10 8.30
N PHE A 27 3.03 10.11 8.23
CA PHE A 27 3.16 11.34 9.01
C PHE A 27 2.41 11.15 10.33
N VAL A 28 3.14 11.13 11.42
CA VAL A 28 2.59 10.93 12.77
C VAL A 28 2.61 12.25 13.53
N PRO A 29 1.45 12.73 14.02
CA PRO A 29 1.42 13.98 14.80
C PRO A 29 2.10 13.76 16.17
N ILE A 30 3.10 14.57 16.48
CA ILE A 30 3.82 14.58 17.76
C ILE A 30 3.75 15.95 18.42
N THR A 31 3.83 15.99 19.76
CA THR A 31 3.58 17.21 20.53
C THR A 31 4.70 17.57 21.52
N GLY A 32 5.82 16.83 21.52
CA GLY A 32 6.87 16.94 22.54
C GLY A 32 6.57 16.09 23.78
N SER A 33 5.64 15.15 23.68
CA SER A 33 5.36 14.19 24.74
C SER A 33 6.54 13.23 24.93
N SER A 34 6.75 12.78 26.18
CA SER A 34 7.71 11.70 26.48
C SER A 34 7.37 10.37 25.79
N HIS A 35 6.18 10.25 25.21
CA HIS A 35 5.71 9.06 24.50
C HIS A 35 5.91 9.13 22.97
N ASP A 36 6.34 10.29 22.43
CA ASP A 36 6.47 10.48 20.99
C ASP A 36 7.40 9.45 20.33
N ALA A 37 8.58 9.22 20.92
CA ALA A 37 9.55 8.27 20.39
C ALA A 37 8.97 6.84 20.32
N ALA A 38 8.36 6.38 21.40
CA ALA A 38 7.73 5.06 21.45
C ALA A 38 6.57 4.92 20.44
N ALA A 39 5.84 6.01 20.18
CA ALA A 39 4.79 6.00 19.18
C ALA A 39 5.36 5.81 17.76
N LEU A 40 6.45 6.51 17.42
CA LEU A 40 7.11 6.35 16.12
C LEU A 40 7.65 4.93 15.92
N GLU A 41 8.30 4.35 16.94
CA GLU A 41 8.79 2.96 16.93
C GLU A 41 7.67 1.94 16.64
N VAL A 42 6.46 2.16 17.18
CA VAL A 42 5.31 1.30 16.88
C VAL A 42 4.94 1.38 15.40
N TYR A 43 4.96 2.57 14.79
CA TYR A 43 4.70 2.73 13.36
C TYR A 43 5.78 2.09 12.50
N GLU A 44 7.06 2.23 12.86
CA GLU A 44 8.18 1.58 12.18
C GLU A 44 8.02 0.05 12.17
N SER A 45 7.61 -0.52 13.31
CA SER A 45 7.34 -1.96 13.43
C SER A 45 6.09 -2.40 12.65
N ALA A 46 5.05 -1.57 12.63
CA ALA A 46 3.75 -1.91 12.03
C ALA A 46 3.74 -1.77 10.50
N MET A 47 4.59 -0.90 9.96
CA MET A 47 4.59 -0.52 8.54
C MET A 47 6.00 -0.61 7.94
N PRO A 48 6.55 -1.83 7.84
CA PRO A 48 7.87 -2.04 7.25
C PRO A 48 7.87 -1.55 5.79
N GLY A 49 8.93 -0.82 5.42
CA GLY A 49 9.06 -0.20 4.09
C GLY A 49 8.50 1.21 3.97
N TYR A 50 7.78 1.70 4.97
CA TYR A 50 7.33 3.09 5.01
C TYR A 50 8.33 3.97 5.77
N GLU A 51 8.53 5.21 5.29
CA GLU A 51 9.26 6.24 6.03
C GLU A 51 8.35 6.83 7.12
N ILE A 52 8.74 6.73 8.38
CA ILE A 52 7.95 7.25 9.51
C ILE A 52 8.44 8.66 9.86
N ILE A 53 7.57 9.66 9.75
CA ILE A 53 7.88 11.07 9.93
C ILE A 53 7.05 11.66 11.07
N GLY A 54 7.71 12.04 12.16
CA GLY A 54 7.08 12.79 13.25
C GLY A 54 6.83 14.25 12.84
N VAL A 55 5.59 14.69 12.87
CA VAL A 55 5.20 16.08 12.57
C VAL A 55 4.93 16.83 13.88
N MET A 56 5.91 17.62 14.29
CA MET A 56 5.84 18.38 15.55
C MET A 56 4.92 19.61 15.44
N TYR A 57 3.90 19.64 16.30
CA TYR A 57 3.09 20.83 16.50
C TYR A 57 2.38 20.78 17.85
N ASN A 58 2.57 21.80 18.69
CA ASN A 58 2.01 21.85 20.04
C ASN A 58 0.48 22.07 20.07
N GLY A 59 -0.11 22.43 18.96
CA GLY A 59 -1.57 22.64 18.81
C GLY A 59 -2.32 21.45 18.24
N TRP A 60 -1.72 20.25 18.16
CA TRP A 60 -2.47 19.05 17.87
C TRP A 60 -3.43 18.72 19.02
N GLU A 61 -4.64 18.33 18.66
CA GLU A 61 -5.63 17.83 19.60
C GLU A 61 -5.85 16.32 19.41
N ASN A 62 -6.22 15.61 20.46
CA ASN A 62 -6.44 14.16 20.38
C ASN A 62 -7.52 13.78 19.36
N THR A 63 -8.45 14.67 19.07
CA THR A 63 -9.56 14.48 18.14
C THR A 63 -9.38 15.25 16.83
N ASP A 64 -8.33 16.07 16.69
CA ASP A 64 -8.10 16.91 15.51
C ASP A 64 -6.61 17.11 15.27
N ALA A 65 -6.02 16.27 14.42
CA ALA A 65 -4.63 16.36 14.01
C ALA A 65 -4.47 16.15 12.50
N LEU A 66 -3.42 15.47 12.06
CA LEU A 66 -3.06 15.38 10.64
C LEU A 66 -4.19 14.81 9.76
N HIS A 67 -4.74 13.66 10.10
CA HIS A 67 -5.79 13.04 9.31
C HIS A 67 -7.04 13.93 9.21
N CYS A 68 -7.46 14.54 10.31
CA CYS A 68 -8.65 15.39 10.34
C CYS A 68 -8.46 16.72 9.60
N ARG A 69 -7.23 17.25 9.55
CA ARG A 69 -6.90 18.55 8.94
C ARG A 69 -6.44 18.46 7.50
N THR A 70 -6.10 17.27 7.02
CA THR A 70 -5.76 17.07 5.61
C THR A 70 -7.01 16.97 4.77
N LYS A 71 -7.00 17.65 3.63
CA LYS A 71 -8.03 17.47 2.60
C LYS A 71 -7.44 16.55 1.54
N GLY A 72 -8.23 15.58 1.12
CA GLY A 72 -7.89 14.78 -0.04
C GLY A 72 -7.70 15.70 -1.24
N ILE A 73 -6.47 15.79 -1.74
CA ILE A 73 -6.19 16.41 -3.04
C ILE A 73 -6.19 15.25 -4.03
N THR A 74 -7.07 15.32 -5.00
CA THR A 74 -7.11 14.30 -6.06
C THR A 74 -5.79 14.33 -6.81
N ASP A 75 -5.07 13.21 -6.80
CA ASP A 75 -3.93 13.03 -7.69
C ASP A 75 -4.46 12.82 -9.11
N ILE A 76 -4.44 13.89 -9.90
CA ILE A 76 -4.89 13.87 -11.30
C ILE A 76 -4.02 12.99 -12.20
N GLY A 77 -2.87 12.58 -11.71
CA GLY A 77 -1.98 11.66 -12.42
C GLY A 77 -1.93 10.27 -11.79
N LEU A 78 -2.86 9.94 -10.88
CA LEU A 78 -2.90 8.63 -10.22
C LEU A 78 -2.94 7.51 -11.27
N LEU A 79 -2.05 6.55 -11.12
CA LEU A 79 -2.12 5.29 -11.83
C LEU A 79 -2.81 4.28 -10.90
N TYR A 80 -4.10 4.05 -11.15
CA TYR A 80 -4.95 3.29 -10.24
C TYR A 80 -5.09 1.85 -10.69
N ILE A 81 -4.80 0.91 -9.79
CA ILE A 81 -4.98 -0.52 -9.99
C ILE A 81 -6.12 -0.99 -9.08
N ASP A 82 -7.20 -1.44 -9.69
CA ASP A 82 -8.33 -2.07 -9.01
C ASP A 82 -8.24 -3.58 -9.18
N HIS A 83 -7.91 -4.26 -8.11
CA HIS A 83 -7.68 -5.69 -8.07
C HIS A 83 -8.31 -6.30 -6.83
N PHE A 84 -8.98 -7.43 -6.99
CA PHE A 84 -9.49 -8.20 -5.88
C PHE A 84 -8.44 -9.28 -5.50
N PRO A 85 -7.68 -9.09 -4.42
CA PRO A 85 -6.54 -9.95 -4.13
C PRO A 85 -6.98 -11.39 -3.75
N ILE A 86 -6.20 -12.35 -4.19
CA ILE A 86 -6.30 -13.75 -3.74
C ILE A 86 -5.59 -13.82 -2.38
N LEU A 87 -6.35 -14.07 -1.31
CA LEU A 87 -5.83 -14.04 0.06
C LEU A 87 -6.10 -15.35 0.81
N GLY A 88 -5.21 -15.69 1.73
CA GLY A 88 -5.33 -16.84 2.62
C GLY A 88 -5.19 -18.17 1.90
N ASN A 89 -5.73 -19.22 2.51
CA ASN A 89 -5.66 -20.56 1.95
C ASN A 89 -6.67 -20.72 0.80
N VAL A 90 -6.16 -21.07 -0.36
CA VAL A 90 -6.96 -21.33 -1.57
C VAL A 90 -6.89 -22.81 -1.95
N GLN A 91 -7.89 -23.29 -2.67
CA GLN A 91 -7.86 -24.66 -3.20
C GLN A 91 -6.82 -24.77 -4.32
N ILE A 92 -6.19 -25.93 -4.42
CA ILE A 92 -5.24 -26.23 -5.48
C ILE A 92 -5.96 -26.19 -6.83
N GLN A 93 -5.37 -25.48 -7.78
CA GLN A 93 -5.84 -25.29 -9.15
C GLN A 93 -4.66 -25.42 -10.12
N ASP A 94 -4.96 -25.70 -11.38
CA ASP A 94 -3.93 -25.77 -12.44
C ASP A 94 -3.24 -24.39 -12.65
N GLU A 95 -3.99 -23.31 -12.40
CA GLU A 95 -3.50 -21.93 -12.44
C GLU A 95 -4.37 -21.02 -11.56
N TYR A 96 -3.81 -19.90 -11.10
CA TYR A 96 -4.50 -18.90 -10.29
C TYR A 96 -4.59 -17.59 -11.10
N ASN A 97 -5.77 -17.30 -11.62
CA ASN A 97 -5.98 -16.13 -12.46
C ASN A 97 -6.03 -14.84 -11.63
N VAL A 98 -5.14 -13.90 -11.96
CA VAL A 98 -5.08 -12.55 -11.41
C VAL A 98 -5.62 -11.58 -12.45
N ILE A 99 -6.69 -10.87 -12.10
CA ILE A 99 -7.35 -9.88 -12.96
C ILE A 99 -7.29 -8.53 -12.27
N ALA A 100 -6.94 -7.48 -13.01
CA ALA A 100 -6.97 -6.11 -12.52
C ALA A 100 -7.55 -5.16 -13.57
N ALA A 101 -8.26 -4.13 -13.10
CA ALA A 101 -8.61 -2.99 -13.92
C ALA A 101 -7.63 -1.84 -13.64
N ILE A 102 -7.00 -1.31 -14.69
CA ILE A 102 -5.94 -0.31 -14.56
C ILE A 102 -6.39 0.99 -15.24
N THR A 103 -6.38 2.07 -14.47
CA THR A 103 -6.85 3.37 -14.94
C THR A 103 -5.79 4.44 -14.70
N PRO A 104 -5.10 4.92 -15.74
CA PRO A 104 -4.24 6.09 -15.63
C PRO A 104 -5.10 7.38 -15.66
N TYR A 105 -5.27 8.02 -14.50
CA TYR A 105 -6.01 9.29 -14.41
C TYR A 105 -5.29 10.46 -15.09
N SER A 106 -4.00 10.30 -15.40
CA SER A 106 -3.24 11.23 -16.24
C SER A 106 -3.79 11.36 -17.67
N GLY A 107 -4.59 10.39 -18.13
CA GLY A 107 -5.03 10.25 -19.52
C GLY A 107 -3.94 9.72 -20.45
N SER A 108 -2.75 9.39 -19.93
CA SER A 108 -1.67 8.74 -20.70
C SER A 108 -2.01 7.28 -20.97
N ASN A 109 -1.46 6.72 -22.04
CA ASN A 109 -1.59 5.29 -22.27
C ASN A 109 -0.67 4.51 -21.31
N LEU A 110 -1.01 3.24 -21.07
CA LEU A 110 -0.10 2.31 -20.42
C LEU A 110 1.00 1.89 -21.39
N ILE A 111 2.21 1.72 -20.89
CA ILE A 111 3.30 1.12 -21.67
C ILE A 111 2.99 -0.38 -21.77
N THR A 112 2.78 -0.88 -22.99
CA THR A 112 2.24 -2.22 -23.25
C THR A 112 3.01 -3.34 -22.56
N ASP A 113 4.34 -3.25 -22.54
CA ASP A 113 5.20 -4.28 -21.95
C ASP A 113 5.49 -4.05 -20.45
N SER A 114 4.78 -3.11 -19.81
CA SER A 114 4.99 -2.76 -18.40
C SER A 114 3.84 -3.17 -17.49
N VAL A 115 2.82 -3.82 -18.00
CA VAL A 115 1.73 -4.35 -17.16
C VAL A 115 2.11 -5.77 -16.76
N LEU A 116 2.70 -5.92 -15.59
CA LEU A 116 3.35 -7.14 -15.15
C LEU A 116 2.73 -7.67 -13.86
N LEU A 117 2.51 -8.97 -13.82
CA LEU A 117 2.25 -9.71 -12.59
C LEU A 117 3.57 -10.29 -12.09
N TYR A 118 4.03 -9.84 -10.93
CA TYR A 118 5.15 -10.42 -10.20
C TYR A 118 4.64 -11.40 -9.18
N TYR A 119 5.30 -12.55 -9.06
CA TYR A 119 5.02 -13.52 -7.99
C TYR A 119 6.30 -14.22 -7.56
N ARG A 120 6.29 -14.75 -6.35
CA ARG A 120 7.33 -15.64 -5.82
C ARG A 120 6.72 -16.72 -4.97
N VAL A 121 7.39 -17.84 -4.82
CA VAL A 121 6.98 -19.00 -4.04
C VAL A 121 7.99 -19.23 -2.91
N ASP A 122 7.52 -19.44 -1.70
CA ASP A 122 8.32 -19.81 -0.51
C ASP A 122 9.52 -18.88 -0.29
N GLU A 123 9.29 -17.54 -0.36
CA GLU A 123 10.34 -16.50 -0.27
C GLU A 123 11.45 -16.63 -1.33
N GLY A 124 11.21 -17.36 -2.41
CA GLY A 124 12.13 -17.54 -3.54
C GLY A 124 12.36 -16.27 -4.36
N LEU A 125 12.94 -16.45 -5.55
CA LEU A 125 13.16 -15.33 -6.47
C LEU A 125 11.84 -14.87 -7.09
N TRP A 126 11.75 -13.55 -7.32
CA TRP A 126 10.62 -12.97 -8.03
C TRP A 126 10.65 -13.37 -9.50
N GLU A 127 9.57 -13.96 -9.96
CA GLU A 127 9.26 -14.20 -11.37
C GLU A 127 8.21 -13.19 -11.82
N HIS A 128 8.08 -12.98 -13.13
CA HIS A 128 7.05 -12.10 -13.66
C HIS A 128 6.45 -12.62 -14.95
N GLN A 129 5.22 -12.21 -15.21
CA GLN A 129 4.49 -12.48 -16.43
C GLN A 129 3.85 -11.20 -16.97
N LEU A 130 3.86 -11.03 -18.28
CA LEU A 130 3.11 -9.94 -18.92
C LEU A 130 1.61 -10.21 -18.79
N MET A 131 0.87 -9.24 -18.31
CA MET A 131 -0.59 -9.33 -18.24
C MET A 131 -1.21 -9.03 -19.60
N THR A 132 -2.10 -9.91 -20.05
CA THR A 132 -2.80 -9.80 -21.31
C THR A 132 -4.02 -8.87 -21.18
N PRO A 133 -4.20 -7.89 -22.07
CA PRO A 133 -5.37 -7.04 -22.05
C PRO A 133 -6.64 -7.84 -22.37
N LEU A 134 -7.69 -7.53 -21.61
CA LEU A 134 -9.04 -8.03 -21.80
C LEU A 134 -9.96 -6.92 -22.35
N LEU A 135 -11.25 -7.01 -22.09
CA LEU A 135 -12.19 -5.96 -22.48
C LEU A 135 -12.07 -4.71 -21.58
N GLY A 136 -12.08 -3.54 -22.18
CA GLY A 136 -11.98 -2.26 -21.46
C GLY A 136 -10.58 -2.00 -20.94
N ASN A 137 -10.47 -1.71 -19.66
CA ASN A 137 -9.20 -1.46 -18.95
C ASN A 137 -8.72 -2.65 -18.11
N GLN A 138 -9.25 -3.84 -18.35
CA GLN A 138 -8.89 -5.04 -17.62
C GLN A 138 -7.69 -5.74 -18.25
N TYR A 139 -6.88 -6.33 -17.38
CA TYR A 139 -5.71 -7.14 -17.72
C TYR A 139 -5.72 -8.41 -16.88
N SER A 140 -5.18 -9.50 -17.43
CA SER A 140 -5.07 -10.77 -16.72
C SER A 140 -3.73 -11.46 -16.95
N ALA A 141 -3.26 -12.14 -15.91
CA ALA A 141 -2.20 -13.14 -16.00
C ALA A 141 -2.49 -14.25 -15.00
N ALA A 142 -1.84 -15.40 -15.14
CA ALA A 142 -2.04 -16.52 -14.25
C ALA A 142 -0.75 -16.87 -13.52
N ILE A 143 -0.83 -17.03 -12.21
CA ILE A 143 0.22 -17.71 -11.43
C ILE A 143 0.06 -19.21 -11.72
N PRO A 144 1.13 -19.92 -12.15
CA PRO A 144 1.04 -21.33 -12.46
C PRO A 144 0.69 -22.18 -11.23
N TYR A 145 0.33 -23.44 -11.47
CA TYR A 145 0.12 -24.45 -10.42
C TYR A 145 1.20 -24.38 -9.34
N GLN A 146 0.76 -24.49 -8.09
CA GLN A 146 1.63 -24.58 -6.92
C GLN A 146 1.29 -25.84 -6.13
N GLU A 147 2.30 -26.42 -5.47
CA GLU A 147 2.12 -27.58 -4.61
C GLU A 147 1.35 -27.23 -3.32
N GLU A 148 0.76 -28.25 -2.69
CA GLU A 148 0.07 -28.06 -1.42
C GLU A 148 1.04 -27.56 -0.33
N GLY A 149 0.64 -26.48 0.33
CA GLY A 149 1.44 -25.85 1.39
C GLY A 149 2.43 -24.79 0.91
N ALA A 150 2.55 -24.55 -0.40
CA ALA A 150 3.36 -23.47 -0.92
C ALA A 150 2.77 -22.09 -0.52
N GLU A 151 3.64 -21.19 -0.09
CA GLU A 151 3.29 -19.78 0.18
C GLU A 151 3.61 -18.93 -1.04
N VAL A 152 2.63 -18.15 -1.52
CA VAL A 152 2.77 -17.34 -2.72
C VAL A 152 2.54 -15.87 -2.38
N ASP A 153 3.57 -15.06 -2.62
CA ASP A 153 3.45 -13.61 -2.65
C ASP A 153 3.32 -13.13 -4.10
N TYR A 154 2.48 -12.12 -4.33
CA TYR A 154 2.40 -11.50 -5.65
C TYR A 154 2.01 -10.03 -5.58
N TYR A 155 2.35 -9.29 -6.63
CA TYR A 155 1.90 -7.91 -6.84
C TYR A 155 1.81 -7.60 -8.34
N ILE A 156 1.06 -6.54 -8.66
CA ILE A 156 0.92 -6.04 -10.02
C ILE A 156 1.77 -4.78 -10.14
N TYR A 157 2.59 -4.71 -11.18
CA TYR A 157 3.41 -3.55 -11.50
C TYR A 157 3.01 -2.99 -12.86
N VAL A 158 2.90 -1.67 -12.96
CA VAL A 158 2.50 -1.01 -14.20
C VAL A 158 3.20 0.35 -14.35
N VAL A 159 3.46 0.73 -15.60
CA VAL A 159 4.00 2.05 -15.95
C VAL A 159 3.15 2.67 -17.06
N ASP A 160 2.89 3.97 -16.98
CA ASP A 160 2.27 4.74 -18.04
C ASP A 160 3.28 5.60 -18.82
N GLU A 161 2.86 6.14 -19.98
CA GLU A 161 3.70 6.98 -20.82
C GLU A 161 4.07 8.34 -20.18
N SER A 162 3.45 8.71 -19.06
CA SER A 162 3.84 9.88 -18.27
C SER A 162 5.05 9.60 -17.37
N GLY A 163 5.49 8.33 -17.29
CA GLY A 163 6.59 7.86 -16.46
C GLY A 163 6.18 7.53 -15.03
N ARG A 164 4.88 7.49 -14.73
CA ARG A 164 4.39 7.00 -13.43
C ARG A 164 4.41 5.48 -13.39
N SER A 165 4.76 4.95 -12.24
CA SER A 165 4.69 3.52 -11.93
C SER A 165 3.91 3.29 -10.64
N MET A 166 3.29 2.16 -10.54
CA MET A 166 2.60 1.69 -9.36
C MET A 166 2.95 0.22 -9.13
#